data_0f4bde54c48996af9afa4abd2b425ea4
#
_entry.id   0f4bde54c48996af9afa4abd2b425ea4
#
_cell.length_a   1.000
_cell.length_b   1.000
_cell.length_c   1.000
_cell.angle_alpha   90.00
_cell.angle_beta   90.00
_cell.angle_gamma   90.00
#
_symmetry.space_group_name_H-M   'P 1'
#
loop_
_entity.id
_entity.type
_entity.pdbx_description
1 polymer ?
#
loop_
_entity_poly.entity_id
_entity_poly.type
_entity_poly.pdbx_seq_one_letter_code
_entity_poly.pdbx_strand_id
1 'polypeptide(L)'
;MFNLDSPRYCRSTPDQTRPTRVAYVALAIGVTLTLWVGASVAADSAIAGTMDDVRARGKLSCGVSEGLPGFSEKDNSGVWRGFDVDFCKAVAGAVLGDTARVEYLPLSADARFGALGDRRIDLLSRNSTWTMSRDLELGVEFAGVNYFDGQGFLVPTLFGATSPLQLNGAKICVISDTTSESNAAAFFRKSNLEVTFLEFAERSAARTAYAAGRCDVFTGDRSALAAERSLLSAPQDHVILRDVISKEPLGPATRKDDPKWTGLVRWTLFALINAEELGLSSHSVVTSRRQLAVELAAPAARALGLSGDWLINVIGGVGNYAEIFERNLGQDTPLELSRGMNALWKEGGLLYAPPMQ
;
A
#
# COMPACT_ATOMS: atom_id res chain seq x y z
N MET A 1 -6.26 46.52 -31.44
CA MET A 1 -5.27 47.50 -31.91
C MET A 1 -3.90 46.95 -31.59
N PHE A 2 -3.03 47.00 -32.58
CA PHE A 2 -1.63 46.56 -32.66
C PHE A 2 -1.46 45.04 -32.78
N ASN A 3 -1.22 44.55 -33.87
CA ASN A 3 -0.53 44.64 -35.18
C ASN A 3 0.74 43.76 -35.18
N LEU A 4 0.68 42.86 -36.12
CA LEU A 4 1.68 41.97 -36.69
C LEU A 4 3.03 42.66 -36.99
N ASP A 5 4.13 41.87 -36.89
CA ASP A 5 5.09 41.85 -38.01
C ASP A 5 6.03 40.64 -37.90
N SER A 6 6.05 39.85 -38.97
CA SER A 6 7.10 38.92 -39.35
C SER A 6 8.13 39.63 -40.20
N PRO A 7 9.34 39.12 -40.32
CA PRO A 7 9.97 39.18 -41.65
C PRO A 7 10.45 37.82 -42.17
N ARG A 8 10.29 37.77 -43.46
CA ARG A 8 10.64 36.73 -44.42
C ARG A 8 12.13 36.74 -44.78
N TYR A 9 12.57 35.62 -45.32
CA TYR A 9 13.48 35.40 -46.46
C TYR A 9 14.98 35.38 -46.25
N CYS A 10 15.62 34.31 -46.72
CA CYS A 10 16.27 34.30 -48.04
C CYS A 10 16.58 32.87 -48.53
N ARG A 11 16.11 32.58 -49.75
CA ARG A 11 16.55 31.46 -50.60
C ARG A 11 17.80 31.89 -51.36
N SER A 12 18.72 30.95 -51.63
CA SER A 12 19.55 30.95 -52.84
C SER A 12 19.92 29.52 -53.21
N THR A 13 19.58 29.21 -54.42
CA THR A 13 19.96 28.03 -55.24
C THR A 13 21.08 28.40 -56.18
N PRO A 14 21.53 27.57 -57.12
CA PRO A 14 22.71 26.73 -57.04
C PRO A 14 23.72 27.11 -58.12
N ASP A 15 24.89 26.57 -58.07
CA ASP A 15 25.75 26.61 -59.25
C ASP A 15 26.30 25.22 -59.59
N GLN A 16 26.13 24.86 -60.88
CA GLN A 16 26.63 23.68 -61.55
C GLN A 16 27.93 24.01 -62.22
N THR A 17 28.94 23.17 -61.99
CA THR A 17 30.01 22.99 -63.02
C THR A 17 30.51 21.54 -62.97
N ARG A 18 30.30 20.85 -64.08
CA ARG A 18 31.16 19.70 -64.59
C ARG A 18 32.30 20.34 -65.37
N PRO A 19 33.45 19.67 -65.70
CA PRO A 19 33.67 18.30 -66.10
C PRO A 19 34.98 17.68 -65.58
N THR A 20 35.33 16.45 -65.72
CA THR A 20 36.02 15.78 -66.82
C THR A 20 36.38 14.31 -66.48
N ARG A 21 36.24 13.45 -67.45
CA ARG A 21 36.58 12.03 -67.40
C ARG A 21 38.09 11.81 -67.42
N VAL A 22 38.59 10.95 -66.57
CA VAL A 22 39.80 10.16 -66.84
C VAL A 22 39.52 8.70 -66.48
N ALA A 23 39.65 7.83 -67.50
CA ALA A 23 39.54 6.40 -67.35
C ALA A 23 40.87 5.83 -66.94
N TYR A 24 40.87 5.01 -65.89
CA TYR A 24 41.97 4.02 -65.69
C TYR A 24 41.38 2.64 -65.47
N VAL A 25 41.75 1.77 -66.35
CA VAL A 25 41.58 0.31 -66.29
C VAL A 25 42.65 -0.23 -65.32
N ALA A 26 42.22 -0.95 -64.28
CA ALA A 26 43.11 -1.85 -63.57
C ALA A 26 42.31 -3.02 -62.96
N LEU A 27 42.57 -4.11 -63.50
CA LEU A 27 42.62 -5.51 -63.10
C LEU A 27 41.98 -5.94 -61.81
N ALA A 28 41.03 -6.87 -61.94
CA ALA A 28 40.41 -7.67 -60.93
C ALA A 28 41.39 -8.60 -60.19
N ILE A 29 41.36 -8.55 -58.84
CA ILE A 29 41.71 -9.71 -58.04
C ILE A 29 40.58 -9.80 -56.99
N GLY A 30 39.72 -10.81 -57.14
CA GLY A 30 38.64 -11.11 -56.22
C GLY A 30 39.15 -11.66 -54.90
N VAL A 31 38.83 -10.95 -53.84
CA VAL A 31 38.79 -11.54 -52.49
C VAL A 31 37.40 -11.24 -51.96
N THR A 32 36.55 -12.21 -52.06
CA THR A 32 35.21 -12.19 -51.41
C THR A 32 35.40 -12.36 -49.91
N LEU A 33 35.56 -11.27 -49.21
CA LEU A 33 35.46 -11.22 -47.74
C LEU A 33 33.96 -11.19 -47.38
N THR A 34 33.38 -12.35 -47.09
CA THR A 34 32.04 -12.45 -46.52
C THR A 34 32.09 -11.90 -45.09
N LEU A 35 31.77 -10.64 -44.93
CA LEU A 35 31.47 -10.04 -43.63
C LEU A 35 30.16 -10.65 -43.13
N TRP A 36 30.30 -11.65 -42.26
CA TRP A 36 29.21 -12.06 -41.36
C TRP A 36 29.00 -10.91 -40.39
N VAL A 37 28.07 -10.00 -40.70
CA VAL A 37 27.49 -9.10 -39.71
C VAL A 37 26.59 -9.98 -38.85
N GLY A 38 27.16 -10.50 -37.77
CA GLY A 38 26.39 -11.08 -36.69
C GLY A 38 25.54 -9.95 -36.09
N ALA A 39 24.25 -9.88 -36.49
CA ALA A 39 23.29 -9.12 -35.78
C ALA A 39 23.16 -9.75 -34.38
N SER A 40 23.97 -9.25 -33.43
CA SER A 40 23.67 -9.46 -32.02
C SER A 40 22.33 -8.80 -31.77
N VAL A 41 21.26 -9.57 -31.84
CA VAL A 41 19.97 -9.20 -31.23
C VAL A 41 20.32 -9.14 -29.73
N ALA A 42 20.62 -7.94 -29.23
CA ALA A 42 20.55 -7.69 -27.81
C ALA A 42 19.13 -8.05 -27.42
N ALA A 43 18.94 -9.25 -26.88
CA ALA A 43 17.72 -9.58 -26.17
C ALA A 43 17.66 -8.50 -25.09
N ASP A 44 16.75 -7.55 -25.26
CA ASP A 44 16.34 -6.65 -24.22
C ASP A 44 15.89 -7.57 -23.08
N SER A 45 16.77 -7.79 -22.12
CA SER A 45 16.44 -8.53 -20.90
C SER A 45 15.46 -7.61 -20.18
N ALA A 46 14.19 -7.73 -20.53
CA ALA A 46 13.13 -7.10 -19.77
C ALA A 46 13.40 -7.49 -18.30
N ILE A 47 13.72 -6.50 -17.49
CA ILE A 47 13.92 -6.72 -16.05
C ILE A 47 12.65 -7.42 -15.57
N ALA A 48 12.80 -8.65 -15.08
CA ALA A 48 11.68 -9.43 -14.56
C ALA A 48 10.93 -8.58 -13.55
N GLY A 49 9.63 -8.38 -13.74
CA GLY A 49 8.80 -7.59 -12.84
C GLY A 49 8.56 -8.35 -11.54
N THR A 50 8.13 -7.64 -10.51
CA THR A 50 7.84 -8.25 -9.20
C THR A 50 6.91 -9.45 -9.29
N MET A 51 5.92 -9.40 -10.20
CA MET A 51 5.00 -10.51 -10.41
C MET A 51 5.71 -11.78 -10.92
N ASP A 52 6.69 -11.62 -11.81
CA ASP A 52 7.46 -12.76 -12.35
C ASP A 52 8.37 -13.36 -11.27
N ASP A 53 8.98 -12.51 -10.43
CA ASP A 53 9.78 -12.95 -9.28
C ASP A 53 8.93 -13.73 -8.26
N VAL A 54 7.72 -13.22 -7.94
CA VAL A 54 6.76 -13.88 -7.04
C VAL A 54 6.35 -15.25 -7.58
N ARG A 55 6.07 -15.34 -8.89
CA ARG A 55 5.71 -16.61 -9.55
C ARG A 55 6.86 -17.59 -9.58
N ALA A 56 8.06 -17.13 -9.93
CA ALA A 56 9.27 -17.97 -9.97
C ALA A 56 9.58 -18.53 -8.57
N ARG A 57 9.43 -17.72 -7.53
CA ARG A 57 9.65 -18.11 -6.14
C ARG A 57 8.50 -18.97 -5.57
N GLY A 58 7.30 -18.87 -6.17
CA GLY A 58 6.09 -19.58 -5.74
C GLY A 58 5.48 -19.08 -4.44
N LYS A 59 5.87 -17.91 -3.95
CA LYS A 59 5.34 -17.26 -2.74
C LYS A 59 5.50 -15.74 -2.80
N LEU A 60 4.58 -15.02 -2.16
CA LEU A 60 4.61 -13.57 -1.96
C LEU A 60 5.38 -13.25 -0.67
N SER A 61 6.37 -12.36 -0.71
CA SER A 61 7.01 -11.80 0.48
C SER A 61 6.27 -10.53 0.88
N CYS A 62 5.60 -10.55 2.03
CA CYS A 62 4.75 -9.45 2.50
C CYS A 62 5.26 -8.88 3.83
N GLY A 63 5.53 -7.57 3.84
CA GLY A 63 5.88 -6.82 5.05
C GLY A 63 4.64 -6.50 5.86
N VAL A 64 4.65 -6.85 7.13
CA VAL A 64 3.55 -6.65 8.08
C VAL A 64 4.05 -6.01 9.38
N SER A 65 3.17 -5.59 10.28
CA SER A 65 3.56 -5.10 11.60
C SER A 65 4.09 -6.23 12.50
N GLU A 66 4.88 -5.89 13.49
CA GLU A 66 5.54 -6.83 14.42
C GLU A 66 4.61 -7.47 15.45
N GLY A 67 3.33 -7.19 15.39
CA GLY A 67 2.29 -7.68 16.30
C GLY A 67 1.33 -6.58 16.67
N LEU A 68 0.38 -6.28 15.79
CA LEU A 68 -0.71 -5.33 16.02
C LEU A 68 -2.03 -6.10 15.93
N PRO A 69 -2.71 -6.36 17.07
CA PRO A 69 -3.97 -7.10 17.07
C PRO A 69 -4.98 -6.57 16.05
N GLY A 70 -5.63 -7.49 15.36
CA GLY A 70 -6.59 -7.20 14.31
C GLY A 70 -5.98 -6.78 12.97
N PHE A 71 -4.74 -6.30 12.91
CA PHE A 71 -4.05 -5.93 11.66
C PHE A 71 -3.05 -6.99 11.22
N SER A 72 -2.07 -7.31 12.06
CA SER A 72 -1.10 -8.37 11.81
C SER A 72 -0.52 -8.88 13.11
N GLU A 73 -0.88 -10.07 13.48
CA GLU A 73 -0.39 -10.75 14.68
C GLU A 73 -0.30 -12.25 14.44
N LYS A 74 0.47 -12.94 15.28
CA LYS A 74 0.46 -14.39 15.32
C LYS A 74 -0.51 -14.86 16.40
N ASP A 75 -1.37 -15.81 16.03
CA ASP A 75 -2.18 -16.49 17.02
C ASP A 75 -1.35 -17.46 17.88
N ASN A 76 -1.99 -18.10 18.86
CA ASN A 76 -1.34 -19.03 19.78
C ASN A 76 -0.69 -20.24 19.10
N SER A 77 -1.05 -20.54 17.86
CA SER A 77 -0.44 -21.61 17.04
C SER A 77 0.69 -21.08 16.14
N GLY A 78 1.00 -19.78 16.21
CA GLY A 78 2.03 -19.13 15.42
C GLY A 78 1.58 -18.76 14.00
N VAL A 79 0.29 -18.87 13.68
CA VAL A 79 -0.28 -18.52 12.38
C VAL A 79 -0.59 -17.03 12.34
N TRP A 80 -0.14 -16.35 11.27
CA TRP A 80 -0.44 -14.96 11.03
C TRP A 80 -1.92 -14.72 10.72
N ARG A 81 -2.51 -13.72 11.38
CA ARG A 81 -3.90 -13.26 11.22
C ARG A 81 -3.98 -11.75 11.22
N GLY A 82 -5.05 -11.21 10.67
CA GLY A 82 -5.36 -9.79 10.70
C GLY A 82 -5.71 -9.20 9.34
N PHE A 83 -6.18 -7.97 9.34
CA PHE A 83 -6.63 -7.22 8.17
C PHE A 83 -5.53 -7.06 7.11
N ASP A 84 -4.33 -6.66 7.53
CA ASP A 84 -3.16 -6.53 6.66
C ASP A 84 -2.68 -7.89 6.13
N VAL A 85 -2.75 -8.91 6.98
CA VAL A 85 -2.41 -10.31 6.62
C VAL A 85 -3.36 -10.86 5.57
N ASP A 86 -4.67 -10.62 5.72
CA ASP A 86 -5.66 -11.07 4.75
C ASP A 86 -5.53 -10.34 3.41
N PHE A 87 -5.09 -9.08 3.42
CA PHE A 87 -4.76 -8.39 2.17
C PHE A 87 -3.53 -9.01 1.46
N CYS A 88 -2.47 -9.40 2.21
CA CYS A 88 -1.35 -10.15 1.63
C CYS A 88 -1.83 -11.46 1.00
N LYS A 89 -2.72 -12.20 1.68
CA LYS A 89 -3.33 -13.43 1.17
C LYS A 89 -4.15 -13.18 -0.10
N ALA A 90 -4.91 -12.07 -0.15
CA ALA A 90 -5.66 -11.68 -1.34
C ALA A 90 -4.76 -11.51 -2.56
N VAL A 91 -3.64 -10.79 -2.39
CA VAL A 91 -2.65 -10.59 -3.48
C VAL A 91 -1.99 -11.92 -3.89
N ALA A 92 -1.65 -12.79 -2.94
CA ALA A 92 -1.12 -14.12 -3.25
C ALA A 92 -2.16 -14.97 -4.02
N GLY A 93 -3.41 -14.93 -3.61
CA GLY A 93 -4.53 -15.58 -4.32
C GLY A 93 -4.69 -15.09 -5.75
N ALA A 94 -4.52 -13.78 -5.98
CA ALA A 94 -4.58 -13.19 -7.31
C ALA A 94 -3.45 -13.67 -8.23
N VAL A 95 -2.22 -13.72 -7.73
CA VAL A 95 -1.00 -13.99 -8.52
C VAL A 95 -0.70 -15.46 -8.66
N LEU A 96 -0.87 -16.23 -7.57
CA LEU A 96 -0.45 -17.63 -7.45
C LEU A 96 -1.63 -18.62 -7.42
N GLY A 97 -2.86 -18.10 -7.35
CA GLY A 97 -4.05 -18.94 -7.22
C GLY A 97 -4.24 -19.59 -5.84
N ASP A 98 -3.38 -19.25 -4.88
CA ASP A 98 -3.37 -19.85 -3.55
C ASP A 98 -3.05 -18.78 -2.49
N THR A 99 -4.00 -18.51 -1.62
CA THR A 99 -3.89 -17.51 -0.55
C THR A 99 -2.94 -17.89 0.58
N ALA A 100 -2.56 -19.16 0.68
CA ALA A 100 -1.62 -19.65 1.69
C ALA A 100 -0.14 -19.38 1.33
N ARG A 101 0.14 -19.00 0.08
CA ARG A 101 1.51 -18.81 -0.42
C ARG A 101 2.08 -17.43 -0.09
N VAL A 102 2.14 -17.12 1.19
CA VAL A 102 2.69 -15.85 1.70
C VAL A 102 3.78 -16.14 2.71
N GLU A 103 4.89 -15.42 2.55
CA GLU A 103 5.93 -15.30 3.58
C GLU A 103 5.81 -13.92 4.22
N TYR A 104 5.63 -13.89 5.53
CA TYR A 104 5.47 -12.64 6.27
C TYR A 104 6.78 -12.20 6.89
N LEU A 105 7.15 -10.94 6.64
CA LEU A 105 8.28 -10.27 7.28
C LEU A 105 7.74 -9.21 8.26
N PRO A 106 7.85 -9.45 9.58
CA PRO A 106 7.51 -8.41 10.55
C PRO A 106 8.52 -7.26 10.49
N LEU A 107 8.02 -6.03 10.46
CA LEU A 107 8.81 -4.82 10.28
C LEU A 107 8.41 -3.75 11.29
N SER A 108 9.39 -3.07 11.86
CA SER A 108 9.22 -1.85 12.66
C SER A 108 8.79 -0.65 11.80
N ALA A 109 8.49 0.48 12.42
CA ALA A 109 8.03 1.67 11.72
C ALA A 109 9.12 2.27 10.82
N ASP A 110 10.35 2.28 11.27
CA ASP A 110 11.53 2.79 10.55
C ASP A 110 11.98 1.86 9.40
N ALA A 111 11.95 0.54 9.61
CA ALA A 111 12.48 -0.42 8.66
C ALA A 111 11.59 -0.70 7.42
N ARG A 112 10.28 -0.37 7.51
CA ARG A 112 9.27 -0.86 6.54
C ARG A 112 9.50 -0.43 5.09
N PHE A 113 9.83 0.84 4.86
CA PHE A 113 10.03 1.36 3.50
C PHE A 113 11.39 0.94 2.93
N GLY A 114 12.43 0.89 3.79
CA GLY A 114 13.74 0.35 3.40
C GLY A 114 13.65 -1.12 2.95
N ALA A 115 12.89 -1.95 3.67
CA ALA A 115 12.70 -3.35 3.30
C ALA A 115 12.03 -3.51 1.92
N LEU A 116 11.13 -2.59 1.55
CA LEU A 116 10.49 -2.58 0.23
C LEU A 116 11.49 -2.14 -0.86
N GLY A 117 12.25 -1.07 -0.61
CA GLY A 117 13.30 -0.58 -1.52
C GLY A 117 14.40 -1.61 -1.77
N ASP A 118 14.85 -2.30 -0.71
CA ASP A 118 15.87 -3.35 -0.75
C ASP A 118 15.37 -4.68 -1.35
N ARG A 119 14.13 -4.75 -1.84
CA ARG A 119 13.51 -5.96 -2.40
C ARG A 119 13.42 -7.15 -1.43
N ARG A 120 13.44 -6.89 -0.12
CA ARG A 120 13.23 -7.91 0.92
C ARG A 120 11.76 -8.33 1.00
N ILE A 121 10.86 -7.46 0.57
CA ILE A 121 9.43 -7.70 0.43
C ILE A 121 8.94 -7.24 -0.95
N ASP A 122 7.88 -7.84 -1.43
CA ASP A 122 7.21 -7.50 -2.68
C ASP A 122 6.07 -6.50 -2.46
N LEU A 123 5.47 -6.57 -1.28
CA LEU A 123 4.31 -5.81 -0.85
C LEU A 123 4.49 -5.39 0.61
N LEU A 124 4.23 -4.15 0.92
CA LEU A 124 4.09 -3.65 2.28
C LEU A 124 2.59 -3.49 2.60
N SER A 125 2.05 -4.34 3.47
CA SER A 125 0.70 -4.23 4.03
C SER A 125 0.82 -4.12 5.54
N ARG A 126 0.94 -2.86 6.01
CA ARG A 126 1.33 -2.56 7.38
C ARG A 126 0.83 -1.17 7.78
N ASN A 127 -0.47 -1.01 8.00
CA ASN A 127 -1.10 0.22 8.49
C ASN A 127 -0.22 1.50 8.27
N SER A 128 0.20 1.73 7.03
CA SER A 128 1.08 2.83 6.66
C SER A 128 0.30 3.95 6.00
N THR A 129 0.41 5.15 6.55
CA THR A 129 -0.26 6.33 6.03
C THR A 129 0.33 6.76 4.70
N TRP A 130 -0.50 6.95 3.70
CA TRP A 130 -0.14 7.56 2.42
C TRP A 130 0.06 9.06 2.62
N THR A 131 1.29 9.54 2.45
CA THR A 131 1.63 10.96 2.49
C THR A 131 2.40 11.35 1.23
N MET A 132 2.36 12.63 0.89
CA MET A 132 3.08 13.15 -0.27
C MET A 132 4.60 12.89 -0.17
N SER A 133 5.21 13.08 0.99
CA SER A 133 6.64 12.84 1.18
C SER A 133 7.00 11.36 0.98
N ARG A 134 6.24 10.43 1.58
CA ARG A 134 6.46 8.99 1.39
C ARG A 134 6.35 8.57 -0.06
N ASP A 135 5.33 9.07 -0.75
CA ASP A 135 5.06 8.75 -2.16
C ASP A 135 6.11 9.33 -3.11
N LEU A 136 6.61 10.54 -2.83
CA LEU A 136 7.54 11.21 -3.73
C LEU A 136 9.02 10.94 -3.42
N GLU A 137 9.38 10.72 -2.13
CA GLU A 137 10.76 10.72 -1.68
C GLU A 137 11.31 9.33 -1.37
N LEU A 138 10.45 8.35 -1.04
CA LEU A 138 10.89 7.02 -0.57
C LEU A 138 10.94 5.95 -1.67
N GLY A 139 10.68 6.31 -2.94
CA GLY A 139 10.69 5.35 -4.05
C GLY A 139 9.57 4.30 -3.97
N VAL A 140 8.51 4.60 -3.21
CA VAL A 140 7.34 3.73 -3.04
C VAL A 140 6.11 4.33 -3.72
N GLU A 141 5.14 3.50 -4.05
CA GLU A 141 3.84 3.90 -4.57
C GLU A 141 2.74 3.21 -3.78
N PHE A 142 1.79 3.99 -3.28
CA PHE A 142 0.61 3.44 -2.60
C PHE A 142 -0.41 2.94 -3.61
N ALA A 143 -0.84 1.70 -3.44
CA ALA A 143 -1.79 1.06 -4.35
C ALA A 143 -3.25 1.50 -4.14
N GLY A 144 -3.51 2.25 -3.07
CA GLY A 144 -4.83 2.75 -2.70
C GLY A 144 -4.95 2.89 -1.19
N VAL A 145 -6.09 3.35 -0.73
CA VAL A 145 -6.42 3.40 0.70
C VAL A 145 -7.27 2.19 1.03
N ASN A 146 -6.75 1.30 1.89
CA ASN A 146 -7.48 0.14 2.36
C ASN A 146 -8.12 0.36 3.75
N TYR A 147 -7.70 1.40 4.49
CA TYR A 147 -8.28 1.78 5.76
C TYR A 147 -8.20 3.29 5.97
N PHE A 148 -9.33 3.94 6.18
CA PHE A 148 -9.42 5.37 6.53
C PHE A 148 -9.39 5.51 8.04
N ASP A 149 -8.35 6.14 8.56
CA ASP A 149 -8.13 6.36 9.98
C ASP A 149 -7.87 7.84 10.29
N GLY A 150 -7.60 8.10 11.52
CA GLY A 150 -7.16 9.38 12.04
C GLY A 150 -6.40 9.20 13.34
N GLN A 151 -5.52 10.15 13.66
CA GLN A 151 -4.76 10.11 14.90
C GLN A 151 -5.60 10.55 16.09
N GLY A 152 -5.45 9.81 17.19
CA GLY A 152 -6.11 10.05 18.47
C GLY A 152 -5.17 9.93 19.67
N PHE A 153 -5.78 9.92 20.86
CA PHE A 153 -5.08 9.85 22.14
C PHE A 153 -5.77 8.85 23.06
N LEU A 154 -5.03 7.88 23.53
CA LEU A 154 -5.44 6.92 24.56
C LEU A 154 -5.01 7.46 25.93
N VAL A 155 -5.95 7.55 26.85
CA VAL A 155 -5.71 8.05 28.22
C VAL A 155 -6.38 7.13 29.23
N PRO A 156 -5.86 7.02 30.47
CA PRO A 156 -6.61 6.41 31.57
C PRO A 156 -7.89 7.18 31.83
N THR A 157 -9.01 6.51 32.09
CA THR A 157 -10.31 7.14 32.41
C THR A 157 -10.18 8.07 33.61
N LEU A 158 -9.38 7.69 34.61
CA LEU A 158 -9.09 8.49 35.80
C LEU A 158 -8.34 9.79 35.52
N PHE A 159 -7.69 9.92 34.33
CA PHE A 159 -7.06 11.17 33.94
C PHE A 159 -8.06 12.30 33.71
N GLY A 160 -9.31 11.96 33.42
CA GLY A 160 -10.43 12.89 33.33
C GLY A 160 -10.48 13.78 32.09
N ALA A 161 -9.50 13.64 31.17
CA ALA A 161 -9.52 14.40 29.92
C ALA A 161 -10.57 13.86 28.96
N THR A 162 -11.30 14.78 28.31
CA THR A 162 -12.28 14.48 27.25
C THR A 162 -11.86 15.04 25.90
N SER A 163 -10.83 15.88 25.87
CA SER A 163 -10.27 16.47 24.65
C SER A 163 -8.73 16.58 24.77
N PRO A 164 -7.98 16.46 23.66
CA PRO A 164 -6.52 16.65 23.67
C PRO A 164 -6.11 18.08 24.07
N LEU A 165 -7.00 19.04 24.00
CA LEU A 165 -6.76 20.41 24.49
C LEU A 165 -6.58 20.49 26.02
N GLN A 166 -6.92 19.43 26.74
CA GLN A 166 -6.76 19.32 28.19
C GLN A 166 -5.46 18.61 28.62
N LEU A 167 -4.60 18.28 27.67
CA LEU A 167 -3.37 17.51 27.90
C LEU A 167 -2.13 18.39 28.15
N ASN A 168 -2.30 19.67 28.53
CA ASN A 168 -1.18 20.54 28.86
C ASN A 168 -0.34 19.96 30.03
N GLY A 169 0.99 19.90 29.86
CA GLY A 169 1.92 19.33 30.84
C GLY A 169 2.04 17.79 30.78
N ALA A 170 1.25 17.10 29.96
CA ALA A 170 1.24 15.65 29.90
C ALA A 170 2.51 15.07 29.27
N LYS A 171 2.89 13.88 29.71
CA LYS A 171 3.88 13.02 29.04
C LYS A 171 3.18 12.10 28.06
N ILE A 172 3.61 12.13 26.81
CA ILE A 172 2.95 11.43 25.70
C ILE A 172 3.90 10.40 25.10
N CYS A 173 3.53 9.12 25.19
CA CYS A 173 4.19 8.05 24.45
C CYS A 173 3.82 8.15 22.96
N VAL A 174 4.81 8.05 22.08
CA VAL A 174 4.64 8.05 20.61
C VAL A 174 5.65 7.10 19.96
N ILE A 175 5.31 6.58 18.81
CA ILE A 175 6.21 5.73 18.02
C ILE A 175 7.01 6.62 17.08
N SER A 176 8.34 6.51 17.12
CA SER A 176 9.26 7.24 16.25
C SER A 176 9.05 6.88 14.78
N ASP A 177 9.42 7.77 13.86
CA ASP A 177 9.34 7.58 12.41
C ASP A 177 7.90 7.33 11.90
N THR A 178 6.91 7.87 12.62
CA THR A 178 5.50 7.84 12.24
C THR A 178 4.94 9.23 11.97
N THR A 179 3.84 9.30 11.21
CA THR A 179 3.05 10.53 11.06
C THR A 179 2.52 11.03 12.40
N SER A 180 2.26 10.11 13.33
CA SER A 180 1.72 10.43 14.66
C SER A 180 2.65 11.30 15.49
N GLU A 181 3.96 11.11 15.38
CA GLU A 181 4.95 11.94 16.05
C GLU A 181 4.88 13.39 15.57
N SER A 182 5.03 13.60 14.26
CA SER A 182 5.03 14.93 13.64
C SER A 182 3.68 15.66 13.78
N ASN A 183 2.58 14.93 13.64
CA ASN A 183 1.23 15.50 13.78
C ASN A 183 0.94 15.93 15.22
N ALA A 184 1.29 15.11 16.22
CA ALA A 184 1.11 15.47 17.62
C ALA A 184 1.95 16.71 17.98
N ALA A 185 3.23 16.74 17.58
CA ALA A 185 4.10 17.89 17.81
C ALA A 185 3.53 19.17 17.17
N ALA A 186 3.01 19.08 15.93
CA ALA A 186 2.38 20.20 15.26
C ALA A 186 1.08 20.65 15.94
N PHE A 187 0.24 19.70 16.38
CA PHE A 187 -1.02 19.97 17.07
C PHE A 187 -0.81 20.73 18.38
N PHE A 188 0.05 20.24 19.27
CA PHE A 188 0.30 20.86 20.57
C PHE A 188 0.97 22.24 20.45
N ARG A 189 1.94 22.38 19.53
CA ARG A 189 2.55 23.68 19.22
C ARG A 189 1.51 24.70 18.72
N LYS A 190 0.62 24.30 17.79
CA LYS A 190 -0.44 25.18 17.26
C LYS A 190 -1.46 25.57 18.33
N SER A 191 -1.69 24.68 19.29
CA SER A 191 -2.64 24.90 20.41
C SER A 191 -2.02 25.65 21.59
N ASN A 192 -0.74 26.03 21.53
CA ASN A 192 0.05 26.63 22.62
C ASN A 192 -0.01 25.78 23.91
N LEU A 193 0.10 24.46 23.77
CA LEU A 193 0.14 23.49 24.86
C LEU A 193 1.55 22.90 24.97
N GLU A 194 2.07 22.84 26.19
CA GLU A 194 3.35 22.22 26.49
C GLU A 194 3.15 20.75 26.84
N VAL A 195 3.84 19.86 26.15
CA VAL A 195 3.84 18.42 26.41
C VAL A 195 5.25 17.87 26.30
N THR A 196 5.48 16.72 26.92
CA THR A 196 6.76 16.00 26.81
C THR A 196 6.54 14.71 26.03
N PHE A 197 7.18 14.56 24.88
CA PHE A 197 7.13 13.32 24.12
C PHE A 197 8.16 12.32 24.65
N LEU A 198 7.72 11.08 24.86
CA LEU A 198 8.56 9.91 25.08
C LEU A 198 8.46 9.04 23.82
N GLU A 199 9.53 9.01 23.07
CA GLU A 199 9.62 8.32 21.78
C GLU A 199 10.08 6.88 21.97
N PHE A 200 9.47 5.97 21.20
CA PHE A 200 9.75 4.55 21.21
C PHE A 200 9.84 4.01 19.78
N ALA A 201 10.85 3.19 19.50
CA ALA A 201 10.95 2.48 18.23
C ALA A 201 9.88 1.38 18.14
N GLU A 202 9.58 0.72 19.27
CA GLU A 202 8.72 -0.45 19.36
C GLU A 202 7.38 -0.13 20.04
N ARG A 203 6.27 -0.58 19.43
CA ARG A 203 4.93 -0.41 20.03
C ARG A 203 4.79 -1.07 21.40
N SER A 204 5.35 -2.26 21.55
CA SER A 204 5.33 -3.01 22.80
C SER A 204 6.04 -2.27 23.94
N ALA A 205 7.13 -1.58 23.64
CA ALA A 205 7.86 -0.75 24.59
C ALA A 205 7.05 0.50 24.99
N ALA A 206 6.41 1.17 24.03
CA ALA A 206 5.52 2.29 24.28
C ALA A 206 4.31 1.89 25.15
N ARG A 207 3.64 0.77 24.81
CA ARG A 207 2.54 0.22 25.60
C ARG A 207 2.98 -0.11 27.02
N THR A 208 4.12 -0.76 27.19
CA THR A 208 4.67 -1.09 28.50
C THR A 208 4.96 0.17 29.32
N ALA A 209 5.53 1.21 28.71
CA ALA A 209 5.79 2.50 29.35
C ALA A 209 4.49 3.20 29.76
N TYR A 210 3.49 3.20 28.89
CA TYR A 210 2.16 3.74 29.18
C TYR A 210 1.46 2.97 30.31
N ALA A 211 1.43 1.64 30.25
CA ALA A 211 0.83 0.80 31.29
C ALA A 211 1.51 0.96 32.67
N ALA A 212 2.81 1.28 32.67
CA ALA A 212 3.58 1.57 33.90
C ALA A 212 3.44 3.03 34.39
N GLY A 213 2.61 3.87 33.74
CA GLY A 213 2.43 5.28 34.10
C GLY A 213 3.66 6.17 33.82
N ARG A 214 4.58 5.74 32.98
CA ARG A 214 5.70 6.58 32.52
C ARG A 214 5.22 7.66 31.55
N CYS A 215 4.15 7.39 30.80
CA CYS A 215 3.42 8.33 30.00
C CYS A 215 1.99 8.42 30.52
N ASP A 216 1.43 9.63 30.51
CA ASP A 216 0.05 9.90 30.86
C ASP A 216 -0.89 9.57 29.68
N VAL A 217 -0.35 9.62 28.47
CA VAL A 217 -1.07 9.52 27.20
C VAL A 217 -0.28 8.64 26.23
N PHE A 218 -0.99 7.86 25.39
CA PHE A 218 -0.41 7.20 24.23
C PHE A 218 -1.11 7.72 22.97
N THR A 219 -0.34 8.20 21.98
CA THR A 219 -0.89 8.72 20.72
C THR A 219 -0.51 7.86 19.52
N GLY A 220 -1.40 7.79 18.55
CA GLY A 220 -1.28 7.03 17.31
C GLY A 220 -2.58 7.00 16.53
N ASP A 221 -2.62 6.21 15.45
CA ASP A 221 -3.83 5.93 14.71
C ASP A 221 -4.89 5.33 15.66
N ARG A 222 -6.12 5.77 15.57
CA ARG A 222 -7.20 5.34 16.49
C ARG A 222 -7.41 3.83 16.46
N SER A 223 -7.32 3.22 15.29
CA SER A 223 -7.43 1.76 15.15
C SER A 223 -6.27 1.04 15.84
N ALA A 224 -5.04 1.57 15.70
CA ALA A 224 -3.87 1.05 16.41
C ALA A 224 -3.99 1.25 17.92
N LEU A 225 -4.50 2.39 18.38
CA LEU A 225 -4.77 2.61 19.82
C LEU A 225 -5.82 1.66 20.37
N ALA A 226 -6.83 1.28 19.59
CA ALA A 226 -7.80 0.25 19.99
C ALA A 226 -7.12 -1.11 20.16
N ALA A 227 -6.22 -1.46 19.23
CA ALA A 227 -5.40 -2.67 19.33
C ALA A 227 -4.49 -2.65 20.57
N GLU A 228 -3.79 -1.55 20.81
CA GLU A 228 -2.92 -1.41 22.00
C GLU A 228 -3.72 -1.44 23.31
N ARG A 229 -4.91 -0.81 23.33
CA ARG A 229 -5.84 -0.85 24.47
C ARG A 229 -6.28 -2.28 24.79
N SER A 230 -6.58 -3.10 23.79
CA SER A 230 -7.00 -4.50 23.99
C SER A 230 -5.94 -5.37 24.66
N LEU A 231 -4.67 -4.96 24.59
CA LEU A 231 -3.54 -5.67 25.22
C LEU A 231 -3.21 -5.18 26.64
N LEU A 232 -3.91 -4.17 27.15
CA LEU A 232 -3.74 -3.72 28.55
C LEU A 232 -4.40 -4.68 29.51
N SER A 233 -3.94 -4.73 30.74
CA SER A 233 -4.53 -5.59 31.79
C SER A 233 -5.96 -5.23 32.15
N ALA A 234 -6.35 -3.96 32.00
CA ALA A 234 -7.68 -3.43 32.25
C ALA A 234 -8.10 -2.47 31.11
N PRO A 235 -8.43 -2.98 29.92
CA PRO A 235 -8.76 -2.15 28.75
C PRO A 235 -9.91 -1.16 28.99
N GLN A 236 -10.88 -1.55 29.81
CA GLN A 236 -12.06 -0.73 30.17
C GLN A 236 -11.69 0.53 30.98
N ASP A 237 -10.53 0.55 31.63
CA ASP A 237 -10.06 1.70 32.42
C ASP A 237 -9.34 2.74 31.55
N HIS A 238 -9.34 2.55 30.25
CA HIS A 238 -8.69 3.43 29.27
C HIS A 238 -9.66 3.84 28.17
N VAL A 239 -9.59 5.09 27.75
CA VAL A 239 -10.47 5.65 26.73
C VAL A 239 -9.64 6.30 25.60
N ILE A 240 -10.06 6.06 24.36
CA ILE A 240 -9.55 6.81 23.20
C ILE A 240 -10.41 8.07 23.08
N LEU A 241 -9.79 9.24 23.17
CA LEU A 241 -10.49 10.52 23.05
C LEU A 241 -11.20 10.62 21.69
N ARG A 242 -12.32 11.34 21.67
CA ARG A 242 -13.14 11.45 20.44
C ARG A 242 -12.50 12.28 19.35
N ASP A 243 -11.72 13.27 19.74
CA ASP A 243 -11.07 14.19 18.79
C ASP A 243 -10.07 13.45 17.89
N VAL A 244 -10.06 13.86 16.63
CA VAL A 244 -9.14 13.38 15.60
C VAL A 244 -8.31 14.57 15.14
N ILE A 245 -6.98 14.47 15.20
CA ILE A 245 -6.09 15.59 14.90
C ILE A 245 -5.48 15.52 13.50
N SER A 246 -5.61 14.40 12.80
CA SER A 246 -5.10 14.23 11.43
C SER A 246 -5.96 13.27 10.62
N LYS A 247 -5.73 13.27 9.31
CA LYS A 247 -6.21 12.23 8.39
C LYS A 247 -5.11 11.20 8.20
N GLU A 248 -5.42 9.93 8.42
CA GLU A 248 -4.50 8.83 8.23
C GLU A 248 -5.09 7.85 7.18
N PRO A 249 -4.92 8.15 5.87
CA PRO A 249 -5.29 7.22 4.81
C PRO A 249 -4.25 6.10 4.75
N LEU A 250 -4.57 4.95 5.35
CA LEU A 250 -3.67 3.80 5.40
C LEU A 250 -3.81 2.99 4.11
N GLY A 251 -2.70 2.48 3.60
CA GLY A 251 -2.74 1.69 2.38
C GLY A 251 -1.53 0.80 2.16
N PRO A 252 -1.70 -0.24 1.33
CA PRO A 252 -0.60 -1.07 0.87
C PRO A 252 0.31 -0.29 -0.06
N ALA A 253 1.62 -0.53 0.06
CA ALA A 253 2.62 0.11 -0.78
C ALA A 253 3.50 -0.92 -1.51
N THR A 254 3.93 -0.53 -2.70
CA THR A 254 4.83 -1.29 -3.58
C THR A 254 6.01 -0.41 -3.97
N ARG A 255 7.01 -0.99 -4.63
CA ARG A 255 8.06 -0.19 -5.26
C ARG A 255 7.49 0.62 -6.42
N LYS A 256 8.00 1.83 -6.59
CA LYS A 256 7.55 2.76 -7.65
C LYS A 256 8.06 2.38 -9.05
N ASP A 257 9.08 1.52 -9.11
CA ASP A 257 9.69 1.06 -10.37
C ASP A 257 8.89 -0.02 -11.11
N ASP A 258 7.79 -0.51 -10.52
CA ASP A 258 6.95 -1.55 -11.13
C ASP A 258 5.45 -1.17 -11.11
N PRO A 259 5.02 -0.27 -12.03
CA PRO A 259 3.62 0.18 -12.08
C PRO A 259 2.64 -0.94 -12.42
N LYS A 260 3.09 -2.01 -13.08
CA LYS A 260 2.25 -3.19 -13.36
C LYS A 260 1.93 -3.95 -12.07
N TRP A 261 2.91 -4.10 -11.20
CA TRP A 261 2.74 -4.70 -9.89
C TRP A 261 1.84 -3.85 -8.99
N THR A 262 2.09 -2.53 -8.92
CA THR A 262 1.22 -1.60 -8.20
C THR A 262 -0.22 -1.66 -8.70
N GLY A 263 -0.40 -1.69 -10.02
CA GLY A 263 -1.71 -1.84 -10.66
C GLY A 263 -2.43 -3.12 -10.24
N LEU A 264 -1.73 -4.25 -10.18
CA LEU A 264 -2.27 -5.53 -9.72
C LEU A 264 -2.71 -5.45 -8.25
N VAL A 265 -1.87 -4.93 -7.37
CA VAL A 265 -2.19 -4.76 -5.94
C VAL A 265 -3.41 -3.85 -5.77
N ARG A 266 -3.46 -2.74 -6.50
CA ARG A 266 -4.60 -1.80 -6.53
C ARG A 266 -5.89 -2.48 -6.97
N TRP A 267 -5.87 -3.23 -8.06
CA TRP A 267 -7.06 -3.92 -8.56
C TRP A 267 -7.48 -5.08 -7.68
N THR A 268 -6.55 -5.68 -6.92
CA THR A 268 -6.91 -6.64 -5.88
C THR A 268 -7.71 -5.97 -4.75
N LEU A 269 -7.30 -4.77 -4.31
CA LEU A 269 -8.06 -3.99 -3.32
C LEU A 269 -9.45 -3.63 -3.86
N PHE A 270 -9.52 -3.12 -5.09
CA PHE A 270 -10.79 -2.76 -5.71
C PHE A 270 -11.70 -3.98 -5.93
N ALA A 271 -11.12 -5.15 -6.18
CA ALA A 271 -11.90 -6.40 -6.27
C ALA A 271 -12.57 -6.77 -4.96
N LEU A 272 -11.89 -6.61 -3.81
CA LEU A 272 -12.47 -6.85 -2.50
C LEU A 272 -13.66 -5.91 -2.21
N ILE A 273 -13.51 -4.60 -2.56
CA ILE A 273 -14.54 -3.59 -2.36
C ILE A 273 -15.73 -3.82 -3.32
N ASN A 274 -15.46 -4.06 -4.61
CA ASN A 274 -16.52 -4.36 -5.59
C ASN A 274 -17.28 -5.66 -5.24
N ALA A 275 -16.59 -6.68 -4.73
CA ALA A 275 -17.23 -7.91 -4.29
C ALA A 275 -18.21 -7.66 -3.13
N GLU A 276 -17.86 -6.81 -2.16
CA GLU A 276 -18.79 -6.39 -1.11
C GLU A 276 -19.98 -5.64 -1.70
N GLU A 277 -19.75 -4.68 -2.59
CA GLU A 277 -20.79 -3.87 -3.22
C GLU A 277 -21.79 -4.71 -4.03
N LEU A 278 -21.32 -5.79 -4.64
CA LEU A 278 -22.12 -6.77 -5.40
C LEU A 278 -22.74 -7.87 -4.54
N GLY A 279 -22.47 -7.89 -3.23
CA GLY A 279 -22.96 -8.92 -2.32
C GLY A 279 -22.31 -10.30 -2.53
N LEU A 280 -21.12 -10.33 -3.14
CA LEU A 280 -20.33 -11.55 -3.29
C LEU A 280 -19.52 -11.83 -2.03
N SER A 281 -19.62 -13.04 -1.51
CA SER A 281 -18.90 -13.49 -0.32
C SER A 281 -18.00 -14.67 -0.61
N SER A 282 -17.16 -15.02 0.34
CA SER A 282 -16.34 -16.25 0.29
C SER A 282 -17.15 -17.51 -0.01
N HIS A 283 -18.40 -17.58 0.45
CA HIS A 283 -19.31 -18.71 0.23
C HIS A 283 -20.02 -18.65 -1.13
N SER A 284 -20.43 -17.44 -1.58
CA SER A 284 -21.24 -17.29 -2.78
C SER A 284 -20.43 -17.18 -4.08
N VAL A 285 -19.16 -16.77 -4.01
CA VAL A 285 -18.33 -16.51 -5.19
C VAL A 285 -18.17 -17.73 -6.09
N VAL A 286 -18.09 -18.93 -5.52
CA VAL A 286 -17.93 -20.19 -6.28
C VAL A 286 -19.20 -20.53 -7.08
N THR A 287 -20.38 -20.29 -6.50
CA THR A 287 -21.68 -20.51 -7.15
C THR A 287 -22.02 -19.43 -8.17
N SER A 288 -21.51 -18.23 -7.99
CA SER A 288 -21.69 -17.06 -8.88
C SER A 288 -20.67 -17.00 -10.02
N ARG A 289 -19.89 -18.05 -10.23
CA ARG A 289 -18.75 -18.10 -11.17
C ARG A 289 -19.07 -17.59 -12.59
N ARG A 290 -20.26 -17.88 -13.11
CA ARG A 290 -20.67 -17.42 -14.45
C ARG A 290 -20.90 -15.92 -14.51
N GLN A 291 -21.51 -15.34 -13.49
CA GLN A 291 -21.81 -13.91 -13.40
C GLN A 291 -20.53 -13.10 -13.20
N LEU A 292 -19.64 -13.58 -12.32
CA LEU A 292 -18.31 -12.99 -12.12
C LEU A 292 -17.43 -12.97 -13.38
N ALA A 293 -17.44 -14.04 -14.16
CA ALA A 293 -16.64 -14.13 -15.38
C ALA A 293 -17.10 -13.14 -16.46
N VAL A 294 -18.39 -12.79 -16.47
CA VAL A 294 -19.00 -11.88 -17.45
C VAL A 294 -18.91 -10.42 -17.00
N GLU A 295 -19.16 -10.14 -15.73
CA GLU A 295 -19.27 -8.76 -15.20
C GLU A 295 -17.95 -8.18 -14.68
N LEU A 296 -17.07 -9.03 -14.17
CA LEU A 296 -15.88 -8.58 -13.43
C LEU A 296 -14.53 -8.85 -14.14
N ALA A 297 -14.53 -9.05 -15.48
CA ALA A 297 -13.26 -8.81 -16.13
C ALA A 297 -12.35 -9.95 -16.53
N ALA A 298 -12.79 -10.85 -17.36
CA ALA A 298 -11.85 -11.69 -18.11
C ALA A 298 -10.88 -10.88 -19.02
N PRO A 299 -11.27 -9.74 -19.64
CA PRO A 299 -10.34 -8.93 -20.41
C PRO A 299 -9.30 -8.22 -19.56
N ALA A 300 -9.68 -7.61 -18.43
CA ALA A 300 -8.77 -6.88 -17.54
C ALA A 300 -7.81 -7.83 -16.81
N ALA A 301 -8.26 -9.02 -16.42
CA ALA A 301 -7.40 -10.05 -15.85
C ALA A 301 -6.21 -10.36 -16.77
N ARG A 302 -6.44 -10.54 -18.06
CA ARG A 302 -5.38 -10.80 -19.05
C ARG A 302 -4.41 -9.63 -19.19
N ALA A 303 -4.91 -8.39 -19.16
CA ALA A 303 -4.05 -7.20 -19.21
C ALA A 303 -3.14 -7.10 -18.00
N LEU A 304 -3.62 -7.52 -16.82
CA LEU A 304 -2.83 -7.62 -15.59
C LEU A 304 -1.94 -8.88 -15.57
N GLY A 305 -2.11 -9.81 -16.51
CA GLY A 305 -1.41 -11.09 -16.54
C GLY A 305 -1.94 -12.10 -15.51
N LEU A 306 -3.19 -11.96 -15.06
CA LEU A 306 -3.83 -12.85 -14.09
C LEU A 306 -4.58 -13.99 -14.78
N SER A 307 -4.85 -15.07 -14.04
CA SER A 307 -5.70 -16.17 -14.51
C SER A 307 -7.16 -15.74 -14.60
N GLY A 308 -7.98 -16.44 -15.38
CA GLY A 308 -9.42 -16.18 -15.45
C GLY A 308 -10.16 -16.39 -14.13
N ASP A 309 -9.59 -17.18 -13.22
CA ASP A 309 -10.18 -17.51 -11.91
C ASP A 309 -9.63 -16.64 -10.76
N TRP A 310 -8.79 -15.63 -11.07
CA TRP A 310 -8.10 -14.85 -10.05
C TRP A 310 -9.04 -14.28 -8.96
N LEU A 311 -10.18 -13.74 -9.39
CA LEU A 311 -11.16 -13.14 -8.49
C LEU A 311 -11.81 -14.19 -7.58
N ILE A 312 -12.09 -15.39 -8.12
CA ILE A 312 -12.62 -16.51 -7.34
C ILE A 312 -11.59 -16.95 -6.29
N ASN A 313 -10.31 -17.02 -6.68
CA ASN A 313 -9.23 -17.38 -5.76
C ASN A 313 -9.09 -16.35 -4.64
N VAL A 314 -9.21 -15.04 -4.97
CA VAL A 314 -9.16 -13.97 -3.98
C VAL A 314 -10.35 -14.05 -3.04
N ILE A 315 -11.58 -13.90 -3.56
CA ILE A 315 -12.78 -13.79 -2.73
C ILE A 315 -13.10 -15.12 -2.04
N GLY A 316 -12.91 -16.26 -2.71
CA GLY A 316 -13.08 -17.59 -2.09
C GLY A 316 -12.08 -17.84 -0.97
N GLY A 317 -10.87 -17.28 -1.06
CA GLY A 317 -9.80 -17.51 -0.09
C GLY A 317 -9.83 -16.57 1.12
N VAL A 318 -10.21 -15.30 0.94
CA VAL A 318 -10.20 -14.31 2.02
C VAL A 318 -11.53 -13.62 2.28
N GLY A 319 -12.52 -13.79 1.41
CA GLY A 319 -13.78 -13.05 1.45
C GLY A 319 -13.70 -11.69 0.77
N ASN A 320 -14.80 -10.92 0.83
CA ASN A 320 -14.86 -9.54 0.40
C ASN A 320 -14.30 -8.59 1.48
N TYR A 321 -14.29 -7.29 1.22
CA TYR A 321 -13.76 -6.30 2.17
C TYR A 321 -14.51 -6.32 3.52
N ALA A 322 -15.85 -6.42 3.52
CA ALA A 322 -16.63 -6.51 4.75
C ALA A 322 -16.26 -7.74 5.58
N GLU A 323 -16.16 -8.93 4.94
CA GLU A 323 -15.79 -10.16 5.63
C GLU A 323 -14.40 -10.05 6.28
N ILE A 324 -13.44 -9.42 5.58
CA ILE A 324 -12.09 -9.16 6.11
C ILE A 324 -12.15 -8.18 7.29
N PHE A 325 -12.91 -7.09 7.16
CA PHE A 325 -13.05 -6.07 8.21
C PHE A 325 -13.70 -6.67 9.46
N GLU A 326 -14.88 -7.27 9.32
CA GLU A 326 -15.65 -7.77 10.48
C GLU A 326 -14.91 -8.88 11.23
N ARG A 327 -14.26 -9.79 10.52
CA ARG A 327 -13.48 -10.89 11.12
C ARG A 327 -12.29 -10.40 11.95
N ASN A 328 -11.65 -9.30 11.53
CA ASN A 328 -10.39 -8.85 12.14
C ASN A 328 -10.55 -7.64 13.05
N LEU A 329 -11.46 -6.74 12.73
CA LEU A 329 -11.56 -5.42 13.34
C LEU A 329 -12.95 -5.12 13.91
N GLY A 330 -13.99 -5.83 13.44
CA GLY A 330 -15.39 -5.55 13.66
C GLY A 330 -15.85 -5.64 15.11
N GLN A 331 -17.15 -5.44 15.32
CA GLN A 331 -17.78 -5.33 16.65
C GLN A 331 -17.64 -6.60 17.50
N ASP A 332 -17.50 -7.77 16.87
CA ASP A 332 -17.34 -9.06 17.56
C ASP A 332 -15.86 -9.37 17.88
N THR A 333 -14.95 -8.45 17.61
CA THR A 333 -13.53 -8.58 17.95
C THR A 333 -13.18 -7.77 19.21
N PRO A 334 -12.03 -8.02 19.85
CA PRO A 334 -11.57 -7.21 20.98
C PRO A 334 -11.34 -5.72 20.66
N LEU A 335 -11.31 -5.35 19.37
CA LEU A 335 -11.12 -3.98 18.94
C LEU A 335 -12.44 -3.20 18.87
N GLU A 336 -13.56 -3.89 18.64
CA GLU A 336 -14.92 -3.33 18.57
C GLU A 336 -15.03 -2.12 17.62
N LEU A 337 -14.33 -2.16 16.49
CA LEU A 337 -14.31 -1.04 15.56
C LEU A 337 -15.57 -1.06 14.67
N SER A 338 -16.19 0.12 14.53
CA SER A 338 -17.24 0.31 13.53
C SER A 338 -16.65 0.64 12.17
N ARG A 339 -17.36 0.29 11.10
CA ARG A 339 -16.98 0.61 9.71
C ARG A 339 -16.74 2.12 9.52
N GLY A 340 -17.68 2.96 9.93
CA GLY A 340 -17.58 4.41 9.79
C GLY A 340 -17.13 4.84 8.38
N MET A 341 -16.01 5.54 8.26
CA MET A 341 -15.43 5.91 6.96
C MET A 341 -15.03 4.70 6.10
N ASN A 342 -14.86 3.53 6.68
CA ASN A 342 -14.52 2.29 6.00
C ASN A 342 -15.76 1.49 5.53
N ALA A 343 -16.95 2.09 5.55
CA ALA A 343 -18.14 1.57 4.89
C ALA A 343 -18.13 1.94 3.39
N LEU A 344 -18.96 1.25 2.60
CA LEU A 344 -19.15 1.58 1.18
C LEU A 344 -19.71 3.00 1.02
N TRP A 345 -19.36 3.64 -0.10
CA TRP A 345 -19.86 4.98 -0.44
C TRP A 345 -21.38 5.11 -0.38
N LYS A 346 -22.12 4.08 -0.81
CA LYS A 346 -23.59 4.03 -0.75
C LYS A 346 -24.15 3.92 0.68
N GLU A 347 -23.32 3.60 1.65
CA GLU A 347 -23.63 3.48 3.07
C GLU A 347 -23.08 4.67 3.88
N GLY A 348 -22.59 5.70 3.18
CA GLY A 348 -22.03 6.91 3.79
C GLY A 348 -20.55 6.84 4.15
N GLY A 349 -19.84 5.80 3.74
CA GLY A 349 -18.39 5.66 3.89
C GLY A 349 -17.60 6.24 2.72
N LEU A 350 -16.31 5.97 2.71
CA LEU A 350 -15.36 6.44 1.69
C LEU A 350 -14.84 5.33 0.77
N LEU A 351 -15.26 4.08 0.97
CA LEU A 351 -14.88 3.01 0.08
C LEU A 351 -15.62 3.14 -1.26
N TYR A 352 -14.85 3.55 -2.25
CA TYR A 352 -15.31 3.75 -3.63
C TYR A 352 -14.31 3.11 -4.59
N ALA A 353 -14.65 1.95 -5.15
CA ALA A 353 -13.82 1.28 -6.13
C ALA A 353 -14.32 1.57 -7.55
N PRO A 354 -13.41 1.78 -8.52
CA PRO A 354 -13.81 1.85 -9.92
C PRO A 354 -14.44 0.55 -10.40
N PRO A 355 -15.37 0.60 -11.38
CA PRO A 355 -15.94 -0.60 -11.98
C PRO A 355 -14.87 -1.46 -12.64
N MET A 356 -15.05 -2.79 -12.60
CA MET A 356 -14.11 -3.77 -13.16
C MET A 356 -14.53 -4.22 -14.58
N GLN A 357 -15.09 -3.32 -15.38
CA GLN A 357 -15.58 -3.58 -16.75
C GLN A 357 -14.45 -3.50 -17.77
#